data_ca30b03888d5d08f63435c26d737e86e
#
_entry.id   ca30b03888d5d08f63435c26d737e86e
#
_cell.length_a   1.000
_cell.length_b   1.000
_cell.length_c   1.000
_cell.angle_alpha   90.00
_cell.angle_beta   90.00
_cell.angle_gamma   90.00
#
_symmetry.space_group_name_H-M   'P 1'
#
loop_
_entity.id
_entity.type
_entity.pdbx_description
1 polymer ?
#
loop_
_entity_poly.entity_id
_entity_poly.type
_entity_poly.pdbx_seq_one_letter_code
_entity_poly.pdbx_strand_id
1 'polypeptide(L)'
;MSQNKTSFIIPCRNEQNHNLERTIENIHTNATGEHEIIVGFDGPPYIDLPDYVQVIRFPNWVGIKSTINALAACASGKYLFKLDAHCSIGPSADEILQADMKDDWIVMPRFYVLNKEWQWQDDRHYDYFYLSCPFTDPRGFRFKAGGHWPQKTAELENDHRYDIDNTPQIHGSGWFMTKDRFFELGGFPLQDPMGHAQEPLWLGLRNWFAGGRVVVNKKTWYAHLHQETRDKGFSLGHRNEERTYNIVANHFMRDPKMEWFLDKFPMPTWPDDWRERLHKWQTT
;
A
#
# COMPACT_ATOMS: atom_id res chain seq x y z
N MET A 1 -19.22 9.81 16.45
CA MET A 1 -18.19 8.97 15.82
C MET A 1 -17.29 8.48 16.93
N SER A 2 -17.05 7.18 17.02
CA SER A 2 -16.08 6.65 18.00
C SER A 2 -14.69 7.20 17.64
N GLN A 3 -13.99 7.72 18.65
CA GLN A 3 -12.69 8.36 18.43
C GLN A 3 -11.58 7.41 17.95
N ASN A 4 -11.79 6.09 18.06
CA ASN A 4 -10.75 5.07 17.79
C ASN A 4 -11.20 3.91 16.88
N LYS A 5 -12.23 4.11 16.04
CA LYS A 5 -12.70 3.06 15.13
C LYS A 5 -11.78 2.91 13.92
N THR A 6 -11.45 1.66 13.54
CA THR A 6 -10.76 1.30 12.31
C THR A 6 -11.74 0.86 11.22
N SER A 7 -11.66 1.44 10.04
CA SER A 7 -12.34 0.95 8.84
C SER A 7 -11.35 0.13 8.00
N PHE A 8 -11.58 -1.19 7.95
CA PHE A 8 -10.87 -2.05 7.00
C PHE A 8 -11.50 -1.85 5.63
N ILE A 9 -10.72 -1.34 4.68
CA ILE A 9 -11.17 -1.06 3.31
C ILE A 9 -10.51 -2.03 2.33
N ILE A 10 -11.33 -2.81 1.63
CA ILE A 10 -10.88 -3.91 0.78
C ILE A 10 -11.38 -3.72 -0.65
N PRO A 11 -10.56 -3.20 -1.57
CA PRO A 11 -10.90 -3.23 -2.99
C PRO A 11 -10.81 -4.66 -3.52
N CYS A 12 -11.84 -5.10 -4.22
CA CYS A 12 -11.94 -6.45 -4.75
C CYS A 12 -12.33 -6.43 -6.22
N ARG A 13 -11.61 -7.19 -7.06
CA ARG A 13 -11.93 -7.36 -8.47
C ARG A 13 -11.73 -8.81 -8.87
N ASN A 14 -12.85 -9.52 -9.06
CA ASN A 14 -12.88 -10.90 -9.52
C ASN A 14 -11.90 -11.82 -8.74
N GLU A 15 -11.92 -11.70 -7.41
CA GLU A 15 -11.05 -12.51 -6.55
C GLU A 15 -11.50 -13.98 -6.58
N GLN A 16 -10.53 -14.90 -6.62
CA GLN A 16 -10.75 -16.34 -6.77
C GLN A 16 -10.44 -17.09 -5.48
N ASN A 17 -10.80 -18.38 -5.45
CA ASN A 17 -10.38 -19.32 -4.41
C ASN A 17 -10.80 -18.95 -2.98
N HIS A 18 -11.94 -18.29 -2.83
CA HIS A 18 -12.44 -17.81 -1.53
C HIS A 18 -11.46 -16.91 -0.74
N ASN A 19 -10.56 -16.25 -1.46
CA ASN A 19 -9.54 -15.40 -0.82
C ASN A 19 -10.17 -14.22 -0.08
N LEU A 20 -11.20 -13.59 -0.66
CA LEU A 20 -11.89 -12.47 -0.03
C LEU A 20 -12.59 -12.90 1.27
N GLU A 21 -13.29 -14.02 1.24
CA GLU A 21 -13.99 -14.55 2.42
C GLU A 21 -12.99 -14.89 3.55
N ARG A 22 -11.86 -15.51 3.20
CA ARG A 22 -10.78 -15.79 4.16
C ARG A 22 -10.17 -14.52 4.74
N THR A 23 -9.99 -13.48 3.93
CA THR A 23 -9.51 -12.17 4.40
C THR A 23 -10.49 -11.56 5.40
N ILE A 24 -11.79 -11.58 5.08
CA ILE A 24 -12.85 -11.05 5.97
C ILE A 24 -12.90 -11.83 7.29
N GLU A 25 -12.88 -13.16 7.23
CA GLU A 25 -12.88 -14.03 8.40
C GLU A 25 -11.65 -13.79 9.29
N ASN A 26 -10.48 -13.64 8.67
CA ASN A 26 -9.24 -13.33 9.39
C ASN A 26 -9.32 -11.97 10.10
N ILE A 27 -9.82 -10.93 9.43
CA ILE A 27 -10.02 -9.62 10.05
C ILE A 27 -11.01 -9.73 11.22
N HIS A 28 -12.15 -10.38 11.01
CA HIS A 28 -13.18 -10.56 12.04
C HIS A 28 -12.66 -11.29 13.28
N THR A 29 -11.71 -12.21 13.09
CA THR A 29 -11.10 -13.00 14.17
C THR A 29 -9.99 -12.25 14.91
N ASN A 30 -9.18 -11.47 14.18
CA ASN A 30 -7.95 -10.89 14.73
C ASN A 30 -8.04 -9.41 15.07
N ALA A 31 -9.00 -8.65 14.52
CA ALA A 31 -9.23 -7.28 14.93
C ALA A 31 -9.96 -7.26 16.28
N THR A 32 -9.44 -6.55 17.26
CA THR A 32 -9.96 -6.52 18.63
C THR A 32 -10.54 -5.17 19.03
N GLY A 33 -10.16 -4.10 18.35
CA GLY A 33 -10.72 -2.77 18.51
C GLY A 33 -12.09 -2.60 17.85
N GLU A 34 -12.71 -1.45 18.08
CA GLU A 34 -13.93 -1.09 17.34
C GLU A 34 -13.60 -0.95 15.86
N HIS A 35 -14.27 -1.72 15.02
CA HIS A 35 -13.97 -1.73 13.59
C HIS A 35 -15.22 -1.93 12.72
N GLU A 36 -15.05 -1.72 11.44
CA GLU A 36 -15.95 -2.09 10.35
C GLU A 36 -15.16 -2.66 9.18
N ILE A 37 -15.79 -3.49 8.38
CA ILE A 37 -15.22 -4.03 7.14
C ILE A 37 -16.05 -3.52 5.97
N ILE A 38 -15.39 -2.88 5.00
CA ILE A 38 -16.02 -2.31 3.83
C ILE A 38 -15.35 -2.90 2.58
N VAL A 39 -16.12 -3.64 1.78
CA VAL A 39 -15.65 -4.25 0.54
C VAL A 39 -16.17 -3.46 -0.66
N GLY A 40 -15.28 -3.11 -1.58
CA GLY A 40 -15.62 -2.48 -2.85
C GLY A 40 -15.40 -3.42 -4.03
N PHE A 41 -16.48 -3.91 -4.65
CA PHE A 41 -16.36 -4.68 -5.86
C PHE A 41 -16.18 -3.76 -7.08
N ASP A 42 -14.99 -3.78 -7.65
CA ASP A 42 -14.62 -3.06 -8.88
C ASP A 42 -15.16 -3.83 -10.11
N GLY A 43 -16.48 -3.75 -10.31
CA GLY A 43 -17.21 -4.47 -11.35
C GLY A 43 -17.58 -5.91 -10.96
N PRO A 44 -18.47 -6.55 -11.75
CA PRO A 44 -18.85 -7.94 -11.56
C PRO A 44 -17.69 -8.91 -11.88
N PRO A 45 -17.73 -10.17 -11.38
CA PRO A 45 -18.83 -10.77 -10.59
C PRO A 45 -18.81 -10.29 -9.14
N TYR A 46 -19.99 -10.31 -8.50
CA TYR A 46 -20.16 -10.06 -7.08
C TYR A 46 -20.42 -11.37 -6.37
N ILE A 47 -19.97 -11.46 -5.13
CA ILE A 47 -20.30 -12.57 -4.23
C ILE A 47 -21.10 -12.04 -3.05
N ASP A 48 -21.90 -12.90 -2.41
CA ASP A 48 -22.58 -12.57 -1.18
C ASP A 48 -21.60 -12.65 -0.01
N LEU A 49 -21.65 -11.66 0.85
CA LEU A 49 -20.81 -11.54 2.03
C LEU A 49 -21.68 -11.51 3.29
N PRO A 50 -21.09 -11.81 4.47
CA PRO A 50 -21.82 -11.73 5.74
C PRO A 50 -22.44 -10.34 5.98
N ASP A 51 -23.59 -10.28 6.68
CA ASP A 51 -24.35 -9.06 6.92
C ASP A 51 -23.59 -7.97 7.69
N TYR A 52 -22.55 -8.34 8.42
CA TYR A 52 -21.67 -7.38 9.11
C TYR A 52 -20.68 -6.66 8.20
N VAL A 53 -20.58 -7.05 6.91
CA VAL A 53 -19.72 -6.44 5.92
C VAL A 53 -20.50 -5.41 5.10
N GLN A 54 -20.02 -4.19 5.09
CA GLN A 54 -20.57 -3.18 4.17
C GLN A 54 -20.03 -3.41 2.77
N VAL A 55 -20.91 -3.31 1.77
CA VAL A 55 -20.56 -3.61 0.39
C VAL A 55 -20.90 -2.45 -0.54
N ILE A 56 -19.91 -2.03 -1.33
CA ILE A 56 -20.08 -1.11 -2.46
C ILE A 56 -19.91 -1.91 -3.76
N ARG A 57 -20.89 -1.84 -4.66
CA ARG A 57 -20.84 -2.53 -5.96
C ARG A 57 -20.79 -1.51 -7.09
N PHE A 58 -19.72 -1.52 -7.87
CA PHE A 58 -19.65 -0.73 -9.09
C PHE A 58 -20.18 -1.55 -10.27
N PRO A 59 -21.11 -1.03 -11.07
CA PRO A 59 -21.69 -1.79 -12.19
C PRO A 59 -20.66 -2.08 -13.29
N ASN A 60 -19.60 -1.29 -13.36
CA ASN A 60 -18.50 -1.42 -14.30
C ASN A 60 -17.17 -1.25 -13.56
N TRP A 61 -16.08 -1.64 -14.20
CA TRP A 61 -14.73 -1.42 -13.69
C TRP A 61 -14.39 0.06 -13.65
N VAL A 62 -14.10 0.56 -12.47
CA VAL A 62 -13.71 1.95 -12.20
C VAL A 62 -12.23 2.08 -11.83
N GLY A 63 -11.57 0.97 -11.55
CA GLY A 63 -10.17 0.89 -11.18
C GLY A 63 -9.91 0.99 -9.67
N ILE A 64 -8.78 0.41 -9.26
CA ILE A 64 -8.43 0.26 -7.84
C ILE A 64 -8.39 1.62 -7.10
N LYS A 65 -7.87 2.67 -7.73
CA LYS A 65 -7.76 4.01 -7.13
C LYS A 65 -9.14 4.62 -6.85
N SER A 66 -10.07 4.53 -7.81
CA SER A 66 -11.45 5.00 -7.63
C SER A 66 -12.17 4.19 -6.56
N THR A 67 -11.96 2.88 -6.56
CA THR A 67 -12.53 1.98 -5.56
C THR A 67 -12.05 2.34 -4.16
N ILE A 68 -10.73 2.52 -3.94
CA ILE A 68 -10.19 2.89 -2.63
C ILE A 68 -10.72 4.26 -2.19
N ASN A 69 -10.78 5.27 -3.08
CA ASN A 69 -11.33 6.58 -2.76
C ASN A 69 -12.79 6.49 -2.29
N ALA A 70 -13.61 5.69 -2.96
CA ALA A 70 -15.01 5.48 -2.57
C ALA A 70 -15.13 4.76 -1.24
N LEU A 71 -14.34 3.72 -1.00
CA LEU A 71 -14.29 3.02 0.28
C LEU A 71 -13.89 3.95 1.42
N ALA A 72 -12.83 4.75 1.23
CA ALA A 72 -12.40 5.75 2.20
C ALA A 72 -13.48 6.80 2.48
N ALA A 73 -14.23 7.22 1.46
CA ALA A 73 -15.33 8.17 1.64
C ALA A 73 -16.48 7.59 2.48
N CYS A 74 -16.83 6.32 2.26
CA CYS A 74 -17.88 5.62 3.01
C CYS A 74 -17.44 5.18 4.43
N ALA A 75 -16.15 5.10 4.70
CA ALA A 75 -15.61 4.72 5.99
C ALA A 75 -16.11 5.66 7.10
N SER A 76 -16.52 5.11 8.24
CA SER A 76 -16.96 5.86 9.41
C SER A 76 -15.89 5.97 10.50
N GLY A 77 -14.85 5.14 10.44
CA GLY A 77 -13.74 5.13 11.39
C GLY A 77 -12.77 6.30 11.20
N LYS A 78 -12.07 6.64 12.28
CA LYS A 78 -10.96 7.59 12.26
C LYS A 78 -9.79 7.05 11.42
N TYR A 79 -9.56 5.75 11.46
CA TYR A 79 -8.43 5.09 10.81
C TYR A 79 -8.90 4.27 9.62
N LEU A 80 -8.11 4.30 8.57
CA LEU A 80 -8.23 3.43 7.39
C LEU A 80 -7.15 2.36 7.47
N PHE A 81 -7.55 1.09 7.45
CA PHE A 81 -6.64 -0.02 7.21
C PHE A 81 -6.99 -0.62 5.84
N LYS A 82 -6.24 -0.23 4.82
CA LYS A 82 -6.40 -0.79 3.48
C LYS A 82 -5.72 -2.15 3.42
N LEU A 83 -6.43 -3.14 2.93
CA LEU A 83 -5.92 -4.47 2.63
C LEU A 83 -6.35 -4.92 1.25
N ASP A 84 -5.51 -5.71 0.57
CA ASP A 84 -5.96 -6.45 -0.61
C ASP A 84 -6.90 -7.59 -0.19
N ALA A 85 -7.71 -8.07 -1.14
CA ALA A 85 -8.72 -9.11 -0.91
C ALA A 85 -8.14 -10.53 -0.68
N HIS A 86 -6.85 -10.63 -0.41
CA HIS A 86 -6.11 -11.88 -0.18
C HIS A 86 -4.98 -11.65 0.84
N CYS A 87 -5.34 -11.00 1.95
CA CYS A 87 -4.44 -10.69 3.06
C CYS A 87 -4.92 -11.34 4.36
N SER A 88 -4.01 -11.48 5.31
CA SER A 88 -4.31 -11.74 6.72
C SER A 88 -3.59 -10.72 7.60
N ILE A 89 -4.08 -10.51 8.81
CA ILE A 89 -3.48 -9.62 9.81
C ILE A 89 -3.12 -10.38 11.08
N GLY A 90 -2.15 -9.86 11.81
CA GLY A 90 -1.80 -10.38 13.13
C GLY A 90 -2.88 -10.07 14.19
N PRO A 91 -2.87 -10.79 15.32
CA PRO A 91 -3.78 -10.51 16.43
C PRO A 91 -3.67 -9.06 16.91
N SER A 92 -4.80 -8.40 17.11
CA SER A 92 -4.92 -7.01 17.60
C SER A 92 -4.15 -5.99 16.75
N ALA A 93 -3.94 -6.27 15.46
CA ALA A 93 -3.14 -5.40 14.59
C ALA A 93 -3.71 -3.97 14.52
N ASP A 94 -5.02 -3.83 14.53
CA ASP A 94 -5.72 -2.55 14.52
C ASP A 94 -5.41 -1.71 15.78
N GLU A 95 -5.48 -2.28 16.96
CA GLU A 95 -5.21 -1.58 18.22
C GLU A 95 -3.71 -1.25 18.37
N ILE A 96 -2.82 -2.17 17.99
CA ILE A 96 -1.36 -1.92 18.01
C ILE A 96 -1.01 -0.75 17.10
N LEU A 97 -1.57 -0.70 15.89
CA LEU A 97 -1.35 0.39 14.95
C LEU A 97 -1.94 1.71 15.44
N GLN A 98 -3.15 1.69 16.02
CA GLN A 98 -3.76 2.88 16.61
C GLN A 98 -2.93 3.45 17.75
N ALA A 99 -2.38 2.61 18.65
CA ALA A 99 -1.61 3.03 19.80
C ALA A 99 -0.33 3.82 19.41
N ASP A 100 0.29 3.46 18.30
CA ASP A 100 1.54 4.06 17.83
C ASP A 100 1.31 5.18 16.80
N MET A 101 0.07 5.40 16.33
CA MET A 101 -0.25 6.27 15.20
C MET A 101 0.02 7.76 15.50
N LYS A 102 0.53 8.47 14.51
CA LYS A 102 0.55 9.93 14.44
C LYS A 102 -0.30 10.40 13.26
N ASP A 103 -0.94 11.55 13.37
CA ASP A 103 -1.91 12.01 12.38
C ASP A 103 -1.31 12.24 10.98
N ASP A 104 -0.02 12.55 10.91
CA ASP A 104 0.74 12.77 9.67
C ASP A 104 1.50 11.52 9.14
N TRP A 105 1.25 10.34 9.74
CA TRP A 105 1.93 9.11 9.34
C TRP A 105 1.10 8.28 8.36
N ILE A 106 1.83 7.55 7.50
CA ILE A 106 1.34 6.35 6.84
C ILE A 106 2.15 5.19 7.39
N VAL A 107 1.48 4.18 7.90
CA VAL A 107 2.10 3.04 8.56
C VAL A 107 1.91 1.78 7.72
N MET A 108 2.97 1.07 7.47
CA MET A 108 2.93 -0.30 6.95
C MET A 108 3.25 -1.25 8.12
N PRO A 109 2.39 -2.18 8.49
CA PRO A 109 2.78 -3.26 9.40
C PRO A 109 3.86 -4.12 8.75
N ARG A 110 4.65 -4.86 9.53
CA ARG A 110 5.58 -5.85 8.96
C ARG A 110 4.87 -6.72 7.95
N PHE A 111 5.46 -6.89 6.79
CA PHE A 111 4.89 -7.67 5.69
C PHE A 111 5.44 -9.09 5.67
N TYR A 112 4.55 -10.09 5.64
CA TYR A 112 4.87 -11.48 5.40
C TYR A 112 4.29 -11.99 4.09
N VAL A 113 4.93 -13.01 3.51
CA VAL A 113 4.38 -13.74 2.37
C VAL A 113 3.43 -14.82 2.86
N LEU A 114 2.21 -14.83 2.32
CA LEU A 114 1.22 -15.85 2.56
C LEU A 114 1.33 -16.95 1.50
N ASN A 115 1.29 -18.22 1.90
CA ASN A 115 1.27 -19.35 0.99
C ASN A 115 -0.17 -19.74 0.58
N LYS A 116 -0.32 -20.75 -0.27
CA LYS A 116 -1.64 -21.24 -0.76
C LYS A 116 -2.51 -21.82 0.35
N GLU A 117 -1.89 -22.35 1.40
CA GLU A 117 -2.53 -22.90 2.57
C GLU A 117 -2.94 -21.81 3.58
N TRP A 118 -2.72 -20.53 3.24
CA TRP A 118 -2.99 -19.36 4.09
C TRP A 118 -2.15 -19.34 5.35
N GLN A 119 -0.95 -19.89 5.27
CA GLN A 119 0.05 -19.81 6.33
C GLN A 119 1.09 -18.74 5.93
N TRP A 120 1.40 -17.85 6.85
CA TRP A 120 2.50 -16.94 6.67
C TRP A 120 3.84 -17.62 6.93
N GLN A 121 4.88 -17.23 6.22
CA GLN A 121 6.21 -17.81 6.29
C GLN A 121 7.11 -16.92 7.13
N ASP A 122 7.56 -17.41 8.29
CA ASP A 122 8.34 -16.64 9.25
C ASP A 122 9.69 -16.18 8.70
N ASP A 123 10.29 -16.95 7.81
CA ASP A 123 11.55 -16.66 7.14
C ASP A 123 11.41 -15.68 5.95
N ARG A 124 10.19 -15.25 5.62
CA ARG A 124 9.89 -14.36 4.49
C ARG A 124 9.09 -13.15 4.91
N HIS A 125 9.76 -12.25 5.63
CA HIS A 125 9.19 -10.95 5.96
C HIS A 125 9.97 -9.81 5.35
N TYR A 126 9.31 -8.67 5.21
CA TYR A 126 9.87 -7.46 4.62
C TYR A 126 9.41 -6.25 5.40
N ASP A 127 10.37 -5.51 5.94
CA ASP A 127 10.12 -4.30 6.71
C ASP A 127 10.33 -3.03 5.88
N TYR A 128 11.22 -3.10 4.88
CA TYR A 128 11.62 -1.95 4.08
C TYR A 128 11.43 -2.18 2.60
N PHE A 129 10.97 -1.14 1.93
CA PHE A 129 10.79 -1.11 0.47
C PHE A 129 11.47 0.14 -0.08
N TYR A 130 12.08 0.04 -1.24
CA TYR A 130 12.74 1.16 -1.91
C TYR A 130 12.06 1.52 -3.23
N LEU A 131 12.36 2.71 -3.76
CA LEU A 131 11.93 3.13 -5.09
C LEU A 131 12.95 2.68 -6.14
N SER A 132 12.49 2.09 -7.23
CA SER A 132 13.36 1.76 -8.36
C SER A 132 13.88 3.03 -9.03
N CYS A 133 15.18 3.07 -9.33
CA CYS A 133 15.75 4.11 -10.17
C CYS A 133 15.25 3.94 -11.61
N PRO A 134 14.55 4.93 -12.18
CA PRO A 134 14.02 4.80 -13.54
C PRO A 134 15.10 4.87 -14.62
N PHE A 135 16.27 5.41 -14.31
CA PHE A 135 17.38 5.59 -15.27
C PHE A 135 18.21 4.33 -15.48
N THR A 136 18.04 3.32 -14.63
CA THR A 136 18.82 2.07 -14.63
C THR A 136 17.97 0.82 -14.81
N ASP A 137 16.65 0.94 -14.96
CA ASP A 137 15.80 -0.23 -15.23
C ASP A 137 16.07 -0.75 -16.66
N PRO A 138 16.50 -2.01 -16.83
CA PRO A 138 16.84 -2.56 -18.14
C PRO A 138 15.66 -2.66 -19.12
N ARG A 139 14.43 -2.49 -18.61
CA ARG A 139 13.19 -2.51 -19.40
C ARG A 139 12.75 -1.13 -19.88
N GLY A 140 13.58 -0.10 -19.71
CA GLY A 140 13.28 1.28 -20.02
C GLY A 140 12.90 2.12 -18.80
N PHE A 141 12.52 3.38 -19.03
CA PHE A 141 12.19 4.31 -17.96
C PHE A 141 10.97 3.86 -17.14
N ARG A 142 11.19 3.46 -15.88
CA ARG A 142 10.16 2.94 -14.99
C ARG A 142 10.33 3.48 -13.58
N PHE A 143 9.72 4.61 -13.30
CA PHE A 143 9.63 5.11 -11.93
C PHE A 143 8.48 4.42 -11.21
N LYS A 144 8.81 3.46 -10.37
CA LYS A 144 7.82 2.60 -9.71
C LYS A 144 8.19 2.26 -8.29
N ALA A 145 7.20 1.77 -7.55
CA ALA A 145 7.44 1.05 -6.32
C ALA A 145 8.48 -0.05 -6.60
N GLY A 146 9.57 0.00 -5.88
CA GLY A 146 10.70 -0.92 -6.01
C GLY A 146 10.45 -2.25 -5.32
N GLY A 147 11.50 -3.01 -5.19
CA GLY A 147 11.49 -4.26 -4.46
C GLY A 147 11.64 -4.06 -2.96
N HIS A 148 11.71 -5.19 -2.27
CA HIS A 148 12.11 -5.27 -0.88
C HIS A 148 13.55 -4.79 -0.71
N TRP A 149 13.87 -4.31 0.48
CA TRP A 149 15.21 -3.94 0.89
C TRP A 149 15.75 -4.96 1.91
N PRO A 150 16.16 -6.17 1.46
CA PRO A 150 16.50 -7.26 2.38
C PRO A 150 17.67 -6.94 3.27
N GLN A 151 18.69 -6.22 2.76
CA GLN A 151 19.86 -5.85 3.53
C GLN A 151 19.46 -4.97 4.72
N LYS A 152 18.65 -3.95 4.51
CA LYS A 152 18.16 -3.08 5.58
C LYS A 152 17.23 -3.83 6.54
N THR A 153 16.38 -4.72 6.04
CA THR A 153 15.55 -5.58 6.88
C THR A 153 16.40 -6.42 7.81
N ALA A 154 17.39 -7.15 7.29
CA ALA A 154 18.26 -8.01 8.08
C ALA A 154 19.15 -7.24 9.08
N GLU A 155 19.65 -6.07 8.68
CA GLU A 155 20.49 -5.22 9.55
C GLU A 155 19.72 -4.72 10.78
N LEU A 156 18.44 -4.38 10.63
CA LEU A 156 17.64 -3.73 11.66
C LEU A 156 16.57 -4.65 12.27
N GLU A 157 16.57 -5.95 11.94
CA GLU A 157 15.54 -6.90 12.35
C GLU A 157 15.40 -7.02 13.86
N ASN A 158 16.52 -7.13 14.57
CA ASN A 158 16.57 -7.38 16.00
C ASN A 158 16.89 -6.13 16.83
N ASP A 159 16.87 -4.97 16.22
CA ASP A 159 17.12 -3.71 16.92
C ASP A 159 15.81 -3.02 17.25
N HIS A 160 15.35 -3.17 18.49
CA HIS A 160 14.10 -2.60 19.00
C HIS A 160 14.01 -1.06 18.93
N ARG A 161 15.14 -0.37 18.73
CA ARG A 161 15.13 1.08 18.47
C ARG A 161 14.45 1.42 17.14
N TYR A 162 14.32 0.43 16.26
CA TYR A 162 13.70 0.53 14.93
C TYR A 162 12.42 -0.29 14.81
N ASP A 163 11.74 -0.60 15.93
CA ASP A 163 10.42 -1.23 15.91
C ASP A 163 9.41 -0.39 15.10
N ILE A 164 9.59 0.93 15.11
CA ILE A 164 8.91 1.87 14.22
C ILE A 164 9.97 2.72 13.53
N ASP A 165 10.15 2.51 12.23
CA ASP A 165 11.20 3.20 11.47
C ASP A 165 10.70 3.75 10.13
N ASN A 166 11.44 4.74 9.62
CA ASN A 166 11.16 5.34 8.33
C ASN A 166 11.45 4.35 7.19
N THR A 167 10.52 4.30 6.25
CA THR A 167 10.70 3.58 4.98
C THR A 167 10.41 4.51 3.81
N PRO A 168 11.14 4.40 2.68
CA PRO A 168 10.88 5.26 1.51
C PRO A 168 9.43 5.17 1.03
N GLN A 169 8.84 3.98 1.10
CA GLN A 169 7.48 3.73 0.65
C GLN A 169 6.83 2.59 1.43
N ILE A 170 5.51 2.44 1.24
CA ILE A 170 4.71 1.32 1.72
C ILE A 170 4.56 0.25 0.62
N HIS A 171 4.10 -0.93 1.00
CA HIS A 171 3.59 -1.92 0.04
C HIS A 171 2.10 -1.68 -0.26
N GLY A 172 1.69 -1.87 -1.51
CA GLY A 172 0.31 -1.56 -1.94
C GLY A 172 -0.76 -2.44 -1.33
N SER A 173 -0.42 -3.66 -0.91
CA SER A 173 -1.39 -4.61 -0.38
C SER A 173 -1.87 -4.34 1.05
N GLY A 174 -1.13 -3.54 1.84
CA GLY A 174 -1.53 -3.22 3.21
C GLY A 174 -0.90 -1.94 3.73
N TRP A 175 -1.74 -0.99 4.20
CA TRP A 175 -1.29 0.24 4.85
C TRP A 175 -2.37 0.79 5.79
N PHE A 176 -1.93 1.56 6.78
CA PHE A 176 -2.75 2.15 7.83
C PHE A 176 -2.47 3.64 7.97
N MET A 177 -3.51 4.47 8.05
CA MET A 177 -3.41 5.91 8.25
C MET A 177 -4.73 6.50 8.76
N THR A 178 -4.71 7.77 9.18
CA THR A 178 -5.97 8.46 9.49
C THR A 178 -6.75 8.77 8.19
N LYS A 179 -8.07 8.70 8.27
CA LYS A 179 -8.97 9.08 7.18
C LYS A 179 -8.78 10.54 6.79
N ASP A 180 -8.63 11.42 7.77
CA ASP A 180 -8.43 12.85 7.54
C ASP A 180 -7.14 13.09 6.75
N ARG A 181 -6.03 12.42 7.11
CA ARG A 181 -4.78 12.53 6.36
C ARG A 181 -4.89 12.03 4.93
N PHE A 182 -5.63 10.94 4.70
CA PHE A 182 -5.88 10.44 3.34
C PHE A 182 -6.53 11.51 2.46
N PHE A 183 -7.54 12.20 2.98
CA PHE A 183 -8.24 13.26 2.23
C PHE A 183 -7.45 14.57 2.16
N GLU A 184 -6.70 14.93 3.20
CA GLU A 184 -5.76 16.06 3.16
C GLU A 184 -4.73 15.90 2.03
N LEU A 185 -4.24 14.67 1.84
CA LEU A 185 -3.36 14.34 0.72
C LEU A 185 -4.10 14.29 -0.64
N GLY A 186 -5.44 14.45 -0.65
CA GLY A 186 -6.28 14.45 -1.85
C GLY A 186 -6.61 13.05 -2.39
N GLY A 187 -6.38 11.99 -1.62
CA GLY A 187 -6.63 10.62 -2.06
C GLY A 187 -5.82 10.23 -3.31
N PHE A 188 -6.37 9.31 -4.10
CA PHE A 188 -5.76 8.91 -5.37
C PHE A 188 -6.31 9.72 -6.55
N PRO A 189 -5.45 10.06 -7.54
CA PRO A 189 -5.86 10.84 -8.69
C PRO A 189 -6.81 10.07 -9.60
N LEU A 190 -7.88 10.73 -10.03
CA LEU A 190 -8.88 10.14 -10.93
C LEU A 190 -8.48 10.20 -12.41
N GLN A 191 -7.42 10.93 -12.78
CA GLN A 191 -6.91 11.00 -14.15
C GLN A 191 -6.37 9.66 -14.66
N ASP A 192 -5.99 8.76 -13.75
CA ASP A 192 -5.54 7.42 -14.07
C ASP A 192 -6.12 6.41 -13.09
N PRO A 193 -7.46 6.24 -13.06
CA PRO A 193 -8.14 5.38 -12.09
C PRO A 193 -7.80 3.91 -12.26
N MET A 194 -7.45 3.50 -13.48
CA MET A 194 -7.08 2.13 -13.85
C MET A 194 -5.60 1.82 -13.67
N GLY A 195 -4.78 2.83 -13.36
CA GLY A 195 -3.35 2.65 -13.16
C GLY A 195 -3.07 1.78 -11.95
N HIS A 196 -2.43 0.64 -12.20
CA HIS A 196 -2.10 -0.36 -11.18
C HIS A 196 -0.66 -0.18 -10.68
N ALA A 197 -0.41 -0.64 -9.46
CA ALA A 197 0.91 -0.78 -8.84
C ALA A 197 1.65 0.54 -8.52
N GLN A 198 1.00 1.68 -8.60
CA GLN A 198 1.61 2.96 -8.24
C GLN A 198 0.91 3.67 -7.05
N GLU A 199 -0.11 3.04 -6.49
CA GLU A 199 -0.83 3.54 -5.32
C GLU A 199 0.11 3.79 -4.14
N PRO A 200 1.00 2.84 -3.76
CA PRO A 200 1.90 3.06 -2.64
C PRO A 200 2.90 4.18 -2.90
N LEU A 201 3.41 4.27 -4.14
CA LEU A 201 4.33 5.33 -4.52
C LEU A 201 3.67 6.70 -4.47
N TRP A 202 2.46 6.81 -5.03
CA TRP A 202 1.69 8.04 -5.03
C TRP A 202 1.41 8.52 -3.60
N LEU A 203 0.87 7.65 -2.76
CA LEU A 203 0.50 8.01 -1.41
C LEU A 203 1.73 8.29 -0.53
N GLY A 204 2.76 7.44 -0.62
CA GLY A 204 3.98 7.56 0.16
C GLY A 204 4.77 8.85 -0.14
N LEU A 205 5.01 9.15 -1.43
CA LEU A 205 5.73 10.38 -1.81
C LEU A 205 4.94 11.64 -1.48
N ARG A 206 3.63 11.65 -1.71
CA ARG A 206 2.81 12.80 -1.30
C ARG A 206 2.89 13.05 0.19
N ASN A 207 2.87 11.99 0.99
CA ASN A 207 2.98 12.15 2.44
C ASN A 207 4.36 12.69 2.85
N TRP A 208 5.46 12.15 2.28
CA TRP A 208 6.81 12.67 2.51
C TRP A 208 6.95 14.14 2.12
N PHE A 209 6.43 14.50 0.95
CA PHE A 209 6.52 15.87 0.41
C PHE A 209 5.59 16.86 1.13
N ALA A 210 4.55 16.37 1.78
CA ALA A 210 3.69 17.15 2.67
C ALA A 210 4.20 17.25 4.12
N GLY A 211 5.45 16.81 4.38
CA GLY A 211 6.08 16.89 5.69
C GLY A 211 5.70 15.79 6.68
N GLY A 212 4.90 14.80 6.26
CA GLY A 212 4.57 13.64 7.06
C GLY A 212 5.64 12.55 7.00
N ARG A 213 5.37 11.40 7.59
CA ARG A 213 6.27 10.24 7.60
C ARG A 213 5.61 9.00 7.01
N VAL A 214 6.40 8.18 6.38
CA VAL A 214 6.03 6.81 6.01
C VAL A 214 6.89 5.88 6.86
N VAL A 215 6.27 5.01 7.63
CA VAL A 215 6.96 4.16 8.59
C VAL A 215 6.53 2.70 8.46
N VAL A 216 7.45 1.80 8.78
CA VAL A 216 7.11 0.42 9.12
C VAL A 216 6.87 0.33 10.62
N ASN A 217 5.84 -0.42 11.05
CA ASN A 217 5.62 -0.80 12.44
C ASN A 217 5.79 -2.32 12.57
N LYS A 218 6.89 -2.75 13.20
CA LYS A 218 7.29 -4.15 13.34
C LYS A 218 6.64 -4.85 14.54
N LYS A 219 5.88 -4.12 15.38
CA LYS A 219 5.17 -4.68 16.53
C LYS A 219 3.95 -5.51 16.12
N THR A 220 3.50 -5.32 14.89
CA THR A 220 2.43 -6.10 14.29
C THR A 220 2.71 -6.36 12.82
N TRP A 221 1.88 -7.22 12.20
CA TRP A 221 2.12 -7.66 10.84
C TRP A 221 0.82 -7.83 10.06
N TYR A 222 1.00 -7.88 8.74
CA TYR A 222 0.03 -8.44 7.82
C TYR A 222 0.74 -9.38 6.86
N ALA A 223 0.01 -10.33 6.28
CA ALA A 223 0.53 -11.24 5.28
C ALA A 223 -0.32 -11.17 4.00
N HIS A 224 0.32 -11.31 2.85
CA HIS A 224 -0.29 -11.15 1.55
C HIS A 224 0.01 -12.35 0.67
N LEU A 225 -1.02 -12.91 0.03
CA LEU A 225 -0.88 -14.00 -0.92
C LEU A 225 -0.26 -13.49 -2.22
N HIS A 226 0.99 -13.92 -2.50
CA HIS A 226 1.74 -13.43 -3.65
C HIS A 226 1.10 -13.85 -4.99
N GLN A 227 1.26 -13.01 -6.02
CA GLN A 227 0.66 -13.22 -7.34
C GLN A 227 0.99 -14.56 -8.01
N GLU A 228 2.17 -15.15 -7.71
CA GLU A 228 2.60 -16.43 -8.24
C GLU A 228 1.77 -17.60 -7.73
N THR A 229 1.08 -17.42 -6.62
CA THR A 229 0.34 -18.47 -5.93
C THR A 229 -1.18 -18.36 -6.07
N ARG A 230 -1.68 -17.31 -6.76
CA ARG A 230 -3.11 -17.10 -6.98
C ARG A 230 -3.45 -16.94 -8.45
N ASP A 231 -4.66 -17.38 -8.81
CA ASP A 231 -5.22 -17.05 -10.10
C ASP A 231 -5.65 -15.58 -10.12
N LYS A 232 -5.20 -14.86 -11.14
CA LYS A 232 -5.70 -13.52 -11.43
C LYS A 232 -6.90 -13.66 -12.35
N GLY A 233 -8.05 -13.27 -11.88
CA GLY A 233 -9.27 -13.22 -12.68
C GLY A 233 -9.25 -12.18 -13.82
N PHE A 234 -8.13 -11.45 -13.97
CA PHE A 234 -7.98 -10.41 -15.01
C PHE A 234 -6.50 -10.17 -15.36
N SER A 235 -6.25 -9.63 -16.54
CA SER A 235 -4.93 -9.17 -16.99
C SER A 235 -4.92 -7.66 -17.13
N LEU A 236 -3.86 -7.03 -16.60
CA LEU A 236 -3.56 -5.62 -16.85
C LEU A 236 -2.63 -5.53 -18.05
N GLY A 237 -3.03 -4.78 -19.08
CA GLY A 237 -2.19 -4.60 -20.26
C GLY A 237 -0.95 -3.74 -19.94
N HIS A 238 0.22 -4.11 -20.48
CA HIS A 238 1.48 -3.38 -20.30
C HIS A 238 1.41 -1.88 -20.61
N ARG A 239 0.57 -1.46 -21.56
CA ARG A 239 0.39 -0.03 -21.91
C ARG A 239 -0.15 0.82 -20.77
N ASN A 240 -0.96 0.25 -19.89
CA ASN A 240 -1.49 0.98 -18.75
C ASN A 240 -0.42 1.18 -17.67
N GLU A 241 0.51 0.24 -17.51
CA GLU A 241 1.61 0.38 -16.55
C GLU A 241 2.58 1.50 -16.97
N GLU A 242 3.03 1.53 -18.23
CA GLU A 242 3.93 2.57 -18.73
C GLU A 242 3.34 3.97 -18.61
N ARG A 243 2.05 4.11 -18.94
CA ARG A 243 1.34 5.38 -18.74
C ARG A 243 1.37 5.82 -17.29
N THR A 244 1.12 4.90 -16.37
CA THR A 244 1.09 5.18 -14.93
C THR A 244 2.48 5.56 -14.42
N TYR A 245 3.55 4.87 -14.85
CA TYR A 245 4.93 5.23 -14.51
C TYR A 245 5.26 6.66 -14.93
N ASN A 246 4.89 7.04 -16.14
CA ASN A 246 5.13 8.38 -16.67
C ASN A 246 4.34 9.46 -15.91
N ILE A 247 3.06 9.21 -15.56
CA ILE A 247 2.26 10.14 -14.77
C ILE A 247 2.90 10.37 -13.40
N VAL A 248 3.28 9.31 -12.71
CA VAL A 248 3.89 9.39 -11.38
C VAL A 248 5.26 10.08 -11.44
N ALA A 249 6.09 9.73 -12.43
CA ALA A 249 7.38 10.37 -12.63
C ALA A 249 7.25 11.88 -12.92
N ASN A 250 6.38 12.26 -13.85
CA ASN A 250 6.15 13.67 -14.16
C ASN A 250 5.65 14.48 -12.98
N HIS A 251 4.91 13.85 -12.07
CA HIS A 251 4.40 14.53 -10.89
C HIS A 251 5.48 14.69 -9.81
N PHE A 252 6.24 13.64 -9.49
CA PHE A 252 7.14 13.65 -8.35
C PHE A 252 8.60 13.95 -8.69
N MET A 253 9.13 13.44 -9.79
CA MET A 253 10.54 13.65 -10.11
C MET A 253 10.86 15.08 -10.53
N ARG A 254 9.84 15.90 -10.88
CA ARG A 254 9.98 17.34 -11.13
C ARG A 254 9.87 18.18 -9.86
N ASP A 255 9.44 17.60 -8.74
CA ASP A 255 9.37 18.31 -7.47
C ASP A 255 10.78 18.48 -6.87
N PRO A 256 11.20 19.69 -6.47
CA PRO A 256 12.50 19.92 -5.84
C PRO A 256 12.75 19.06 -4.59
N LYS A 257 11.70 18.64 -3.90
CA LYS A 257 11.81 17.75 -2.74
C LYS A 257 12.31 16.35 -3.08
N MET A 258 12.32 15.98 -4.35
CA MET A 258 12.84 14.66 -4.79
C MET A 258 14.33 14.51 -4.47
N GLU A 259 15.14 15.56 -4.60
CA GLU A 259 16.55 15.50 -4.19
C GLU A 259 16.71 15.25 -2.71
N TRP A 260 16.00 16.02 -1.87
CA TRP A 260 16.00 15.81 -0.43
C TRP A 260 15.57 14.39 -0.06
N PHE A 261 14.57 13.85 -0.75
CA PHE A 261 14.08 12.50 -0.51
C PHE A 261 15.12 11.43 -0.86
N LEU A 262 15.83 11.58 -1.97
CA LEU A 262 16.89 10.67 -2.40
C LEU A 262 18.13 10.76 -1.50
N ASP A 263 18.46 11.94 -1.00
CA ASP A 263 19.52 12.12 0.01
C ASP A 263 19.15 11.44 1.35
N LYS A 264 17.87 11.55 1.75
CA LYS A 264 17.37 10.92 2.97
C LYS A 264 17.40 9.41 2.91
N PHE A 265 17.17 8.83 1.73
CA PHE A 265 17.10 7.40 1.50
C PHE A 265 18.08 6.96 0.40
N PRO A 266 19.33 6.59 0.75
CA PRO A 266 20.29 6.06 -0.21
C PRO A 266 19.87 4.64 -0.64
N MET A 267 18.99 4.55 -1.63
CA MET A 267 18.37 3.29 -2.05
C MET A 267 19.28 2.50 -3.01
N PRO A 268 19.28 1.16 -2.95
CA PRO A 268 20.29 0.32 -3.61
C PRO A 268 20.29 0.38 -5.14
N THR A 269 19.21 0.80 -5.79
CA THR A 269 19.14 0.88 -7.25
C THR A 269 19.50 2.25 -7.83
N TRP A 270 19.72 3.23 -6.96
CA TRP A 270 20.08 4.58 -7.37
C TRP A 270 21.60 4.71 -7.41
N PRO A 271 22.21 4.98 -8.60
CA PRO A 271 23.66 5.10 -8.75
C PRO A 271 24.18 6.40 -8.14
N ASP A 272 25.47 6.49 -7.91
CA ASP A 272 26.10 7.68 -7.31
C ASP A 272 25.88 8.97 -8.11
N ASP A 273 25.73 8.85 -9.43
CA ASP A 273 25.44 9.97 -10.34
C ASP A 273 23.93 10.29 -10.49
N TRP A 274 23.07 9.78 -9.60
CA TRP A 274 21.62 9.96 -9.69
C TRP A 274 21.20 11.43 -9.78
N ARG A 275 21.93 12.33 -9.12
CA ARG A 275 21.62 13.76 -9.08
C ARG A 275 21.78 14.39 -10.46
N GLU A 276 22.87 14.07 -11.16
CA GLU A 276 23.11 14.54 -12.54
C GLU A 276 22.02 14.02 -13.48
N ARG A 277 21.65 12.74 -13.37
CA ARG A 277 20.59 12.12 -14.17
C ARG A 277 19.23 12.75 -13.92
N LEU A 278 18.90 13.03 -12.64
CA LEU A 278 17.67 13.69 -12.26
C LEU A 278 17.59 15.10 -12.84
N HIS A 279 18.65 15.92 -12.68
CA HIS A 279 18.71 17.27 -13.24
C HIS A 279 18.56 17.26 -14.77
N LYS A 280 19.27 16.37 -15.44
CA LYS A 280 19.14 16.23 -16.91
C LYS A 280 17.70 15.92 -17.29
N TRP A 281 17.04 15.00 -16.60
CA TRP A 281 15.65 14.64 -16.88
C TRP A 281 14.67 15.78 -16.56
N GLN A 282 14.91 16.56 -15.52
CA GLN A 282 14.07 17.72 -15.15
C GLN A 282 14.12 18.86 -16.18
N THR A 283 15.20 18.95 -16.93
CA THR A 283 15.43 20.02 -17.92
C THR A 283 15.04 19.64 -19.35
N THR A 284 14.69 18.37 -19.58
CA THR A 284 14.13 17.88 -20.86
C THR A 284 12.60 17.79 -20.81
#